data_bb3c10546d9076b18096e3bd89ed3b59
#
_entry.id   bb3c10546d9076b18096e3bd89ed3b59
#
_cell.length_a   1.000
_cell.length_b   1.000
_cell.length_c   1.000
_cell.angle_alpha   90.00
_cell.angle_beta   90.00
_cell.angle_gamma   90.00
#
_symmetry.space_group_name_H-M   'P 1'
#
loop_
_entity.id
_entity.type
_entity.pdbx_description
1 polymer ?
#
loop_
_entity_poly.entity_id
_entity_poly.type
_entity_poly.pdbx_seq_one_letter_code
_entity_poly.pdbx_strand_id
1 'polypeptide(L)'
;LTTRRQRQMCIRDRYIEDLGWVGDDVWHAHCVKLNKDEIELFSRTGTGIAHCPCSNMRLASGIAPLRTWIDKGVKVGLGVDGSSSNDSGHLLSEARQAMLLQRVNLGANKFSPREALFTATRGGAEVLNRNDIGQISIGKAADFAIYDLNKIAMSGAWSDPLAALVLCTPAETAYTICNGEVISQNGHLNNFDPNLSLEKHKVASKRLLDL
;
A
#
# COMPACT_ATOMS: atom_id res chain seq x y z
N LEU A 1 -23.10 1.61 -30.76
CA LEU A 1 -21.69 2.02 -30.94
C LEU A 1 -20.95 1.80 -29.61
N THR A 2 -20.49 0.57 -29.36
CA THR A 2 -19.52 0.30 -28.32
C THR A 2 -18.24 1.06 -28.67
N THR A 3 -17.88 2.02 -27.85
CA THR A 3 -16.75 2.90 -28.09
C THR A 3 -15.46 2.06 -28.19
N ARG A 4 -14.53 2.53 -29.02
CA ARG A 4 -13.18 1.92 -29.19
C ARG A 4 -12.48 1.65 -27.85
N ARG A 5 -12.80 2.41 -26.79
CA ARG A 5 -12.34 2.23 -25.42
C ARG A 5 -12.89 0.98 -24.72
N GLN A 6 -14.16 0.64 -24.92
CA GLN A 6 -14.75 -0.57 -24.32
C GLN A 6 -14.18 -1.85 -24.94
N ARG A 7 -13.91 -1.85 -26.28
CA ARG A 7 -13.22 -3.00 -26.92
C ARG A 7 -11.80 -3.18 -26.45
N GLN A 8 -11.07 -2.10 -26.14
CA GLN A 8 -9.69 -2.20 -25.61
C GLN A 8 -9.63 -2.69 -24.16
N MET A 9 -10.69 -2.51 -23.38
CA MET A 9 -10.78 -3.04 -22.01
C MET A 9 -11.00 -4.56 -22.02
N CYS A 10 -11.97 -5.05 -22.80
CA CYS A 10 -12.20 -6.50 -22.94
C CYS A 10 -11.03 -7.27 -23.57
N ILE A 11 -10.17 -6.62 -24.36
CA ILE A 11 -8.96 -7.24 -24.94
C ILE A 11 -7.87 -7.41 -23.88
N ARG A 12 -7.74 -6.47 -22.92
CA ARG A 12 -6.72 -6.57 -21.86
C ARG A 12 -6.97 -7.72 -20.90
N ASP A 13 -8.21 -7.94 -20.50
CA ASP A 13 -8.59 -8.99 -19.55
C ASP A 13 -8.34 -10.38 -20.10
N ARG A 14 -8.82 -10.62 -21.32
CA ARG A 14 -8.55 -11.86 -22.03
C ARG A 14 -7.05 -12.04 -22.30
N TYR A 15 -6.36 -10.95 -22.60
CA TYR A 15 -4.93 -11.01 -22.91
C TYR A 15 -4.10 -11.43 -21.68
N ILE A 16 -4.34 -10.89 -20.50
CA ILE A 16 -3.61 -11.30 -19.29
C ILE A 16 -4.01 -12.71 -18.84
N GLU A 17 -5.29 -13.10 -19.00
CA GLU A 17 -5.76 -14.45 -18.72
C GLU A 17 -5.16 -15.47 -19.73
N ASP A 18 -5.18 -15.16 -21.02
CA ASP A 18 -4.58 -15.98 -22.08
C ASP A 18 -3.07 -16.16 -21.92
N LEU A 19 -2.37 -15.16 -21.36
CA LEU A 19 -0.94 -15.24 -21.04
C LEU A 19 -0.65 -15.94 -19.71
N GLY A 20 -1.67 -16.37 -18.95
CA GLY A 20 -1.49 -16.97 -17.64
C GLY A 20 -1.05 -15.98 -16.55
N TRP A 21 -1.30 -14.68 -16.74
CA TRP A 21 -0.97 -13.61 -15.76
C TRP A 21 -2.13 -13.33 -14.82
N VAL A 22 -2.82 -14.37 -14.42
CA VAL A 22 -3.82 -14.39 -13.36
C VAL A 22 -3.64 -15.68 -12.54
N GLY A 23 -3.73 -15.57 -11.22
CA GLY A 23 -3.52 -16.69 -10.32
C GLY A 23 -3.28 -16.23 -8.90
N ASP A 24 -3.21 -17.15 -7.97
CA ASP A 24 -3.00 -16.86 -6.54
C ASP A 24 -1.56 -16.50 -6.21
N ASP A 25 -0.64 -16.71 -7.16
CA ASP A 25 0.78 -16.33 -7.15
C ASP A 25 1.07 -15.06 -7.97
N VAL A 26 0.03 -14.43 -8.54
CA VAL A 26 0.13 -13.23 -9.38
C VAL A 26 -0.52 -12.04 -8.69
N TRP A 27 0.09 -10.88 -8.82
CA TRP A 27 -0.52 -9.62 -8.40
C TRP A 27 -0.21 -8.49 -9.40
N HIS A 28 -1.12 -7.51 -9.46
CA HIS A 28 -0.99 -6.32 -10.31
C HIS A 28 -1.01 -5.05 -9.48
N ALA A 29 -0.22 -4.04 -9.89
CA ALA A 29 -0.21 -2.74 -9.25
C ALA A 29 -1.36 -1.84 -9.76
N HIS A 30 -1.78 -0.89 -8.94
CA HIS A 30 -2.74 0.19 -9.23
C HIS A 30 -4.17 -0.24 -9.51
N CYS A 31 -4.44 -0.93 -10.58
CA CYS A 31 -5.73 -1.51 -10.98
C CYS A 31 -6.94 -0.53 -10.94
N VAL A 32 -6.69 0.79 -11.07
CA VAL A 32 -7.69 1.86 -10.87
C VAL A 32 -8.89 1.73 -11.81
N LYS A 33 -8.69 1.16 -13.00
CA LYS A 33 -9.66 1.10 -14.08
C LYS A 33 -10.25 -0.29 -14.31
N LEU A 34 -10.12 -1.21 -13.36
CA LEU A 34 -10.78 -2.51 -13.45
C LEU A 34 -12.30 -2.34 -13.55
N ASN A 35 -12.91 -3.05 -14.47
CA ASN A 35 -14.36 -3.18 -14.58
C ASN A 35 -14.88 -4.32 -13.68
N LYS A 36 -16.18 -4.55 -13.68
CA LYS A 36 -16.81 -5.57 -12.81
C LYS A 36 -16.34 -6.99 -13.14
N ASP A 37 -16.22 -7.30 -14.42
CA ASP A 37 -15.85 -8.65 -14.88
C ASP A 37 -14.37 -8.94 -14.54
N GLU A 38 -13.49 -7.93 -14.67
CA GLU A 38 -12.08 -8.00 -14.26
C GLU A 38 -11.93 -8.19 -12.74
N ILE A 39 -12.74 -7.49 -11.94
CA ILE A 39 -12.76 -7.67 -10.48
C ILE A 39 -13.20 -9.09 -10.12
N GLU A 40 -14.22 -9.61 -10.80
CA GLU A 40 -14.69 -10.99 -10.60
C GLU A 40 -13.65 -12.03 -11.05
N LEU A 41 -12.91 -11.77 -12.14
CA LEU A 41 -11.78 -12.58 -12.57
C LEU A 41 -10.71 -12.63 -11.49
N PHE A 42 -10.27 -11.49 -10.94
CA PHE A 42 -9.25 -11.43 -9.88
C PHE A 42 -9.71 -12.16 -8.61
N SER A 43 -10.97 -11.95 -8.20
CA SER A 43 -11.56 -12.68 -7.08
C SER A 43 -11.54 -14.20 -7.29
N ARG A 44 -11.99 -14.66 -8.45
CA ARG A 44 -12.10 -16.09 -8.81
C ARG A 44 -10.74 -16.78 -8.94
N THR A 45 -9.74 -16.09 -9.48
CA THR A 45 -8.39 -16.63 -9.69
C THR A 45 -7.47 -16.47 -8.49
N GLY A 46 -7.87 -15.67 -7.48
CA GLY A 46 -7.03 -15.33 -6.34
C GLY A 46 -5.93 -14.31 -6.65
N THR A 47 -6.01 -13.64 -7.83
CA THR A 47 -5.05 -12.61 -8.24
C THR A 47 -5.08 -11.43 -7.28
N GLY A 48 -3.91 -10.99 -6.82
CA GLY A 48 -3.75 -9.91 -5.88
C GLY A 48 -3.68 -8.51 -6.51
N ILE A 49 -3.90 -7.48 -5.70
CA ILE A 49 -3.74 -6.08 -6.08
C ILE A 49 -2.83 -5.36 -5.08
N ALA A 50 -1.78 -4.70 -5.59
CA ALA A 50 -0.99 -3.72 -4.84
C ALA A 50 -1.56 -2.31 -5.11
N HIS A 51 -2.35 -1.78 -4.17
CA HIS A 51 -2.97 -0.46 -4.29
C HIS A 51 -1.99 0.64 -3.89
N CYS A 52 -1.77 1.63 -4.76
CA CYS A 52 -0.82 2.73 -4.57
C CYS A 52 -1.56 4.09 -4.63
N PRO A 53 -2.33 4.48 -3.60
CA PRO A 53 -3.22 5.63 -3.67
C PRO A 53 -2.50 6.95 -3.90
N CYS A 54 -1.36 7.21 -3.26
CA CYS A 54 -0.61 8.47 -3.45
C CYS A 54 -0.10 8.61 -4.88
N SER A 55 0.49 7.56 -5.44
CA SER A 55 0.91 7.53 -6.84
C SER A 55 -0.27 7.75 -7.79
N ASN A 56 -1.40 7.08 -7.56
CA ASN A 56 -2.60 7.22 -8.38
C ASN A 56 -3.15 8.66 -8.35
N MET A 57 -3.12 9.33 -7.19
CA MET A 57 -3.50 10.74 -7.07
C MET A 57 -2.54 11.66 -7.81
N ARG A 58 -1.22 11.48 -7.58
CA ARG A 58 -0.18 12.30 -8.22
C ARG A 58 -0.24 12.24 -9.74
N LEU A 59 -0.48 11.05 -10.28
CA LEU A 59 -0.58 10.80 -11.73
C LEU A 59 -1.99 11.04 -12.30
N ALA A 60 -2.94 11.51 -11.48
CA ALA A 60 -4.34 11.73 -11.86
C ALA A 60 -5.01 10.49 -12.50
N SER A 61 -4.60 9.27 -12.07
CA SER A 61 -5.14 8.01 -12.60
C SER A 61 -6.60 7.77 -12.19
N GLY A 62 -7.04 8.40 -11.10
CA GLY A 62 -8.38 8.31 -10.55
C GLY A 62 -8.43 7.62 -9.18
N ILE A 63 -9.65 7.43 -8.67
CA ILE A 63 -9.91 6.74 -7.40
C ILE A 63 -10.17 5.26 -7.69
N ALA A 64 -9.32 4.39 -7.15
CA ALA A 64 -9.50 2.96 -7.27
C ALA A 64 -10.72 2.46 -6.46
N PRO A 65 -11.48 1.47 -6.94
CA PRO A 65 -12.66 0.95 -6.25
C PRO A 65 -12.26 -0.06 -5.15
N LEU A 66 -11.38 0.35 -4.23
CA LEU A 66 -10.80 -0.48 -3.18
C LEU A 66 -11.86 -1.21 -2.34
N ARG A 67 -12.93 -0.50 -1.93
CA ARG A 67 -14.02 -1.12 -1.18
C ARG A 67 -14.65 -2.28 -1.97
N THR A 68 -14.90 -2.07 -3.26
CA THR A 68 -15.49 -3.09 -4.13
C THR A 68 -14.58 -4.31 -4.26
N TRP A 69 -13.27 -4.13 -4.38
CA TRP A 69 -12.31 -5.24 -4.44
C TRP A 69 -12.38 -6.09 -3.18
N ILE A 70 -12.35 -5.44 -2.00
CA ILE A 70 -12.41 -6.13 -0.70
C ILE A 70 -13.76 -6.86 -0.54
N ASP A 71 -14.88 -6.21 -0.88
CA ASP A 71 -16.22 -6.81 -0.81
C ASP A 71 -16.40 -8.01 -1.74
N LYS A 72 -15.65 -8.05 -2.83
CA LYS A 72 -15.62 -9.18 -3.77
C LYS A 72 -14.57 -10.25 -3.40
N GLY A 73 -13.83 -10.08 -2.31
CA GLY A 73 -12.84 -11.03 -1.83
C GLY A 73 -11.53 -11.03 -2.63
N VAL A 74 -11.24 -9.96 -3.38
CA VAL A 74 -9.92 -9.79 -4.01
C VAL A 74 -8.87 -9.54 -2.92
N LYS A 75 -7.71 -10.19 -3.01
CA LYS A 75 -6.56 -9.94 -2.13
C LYS A 75 -6.02 -8.54 -2.42
N VAL A 76 -5.95 -7.66 -1.42
CA VAL A 76 -5.46 -6.29 -1.60
C VAL A 76 -4.44 -5.94 -0.54
N GLY A 77 -3.26 -5.52 -0.99
CA GLY A 77 -2.22 -4.89 -0.17
C GLY A 77 -2.00 -3.44 -0.60
N LEU A 78 -1.23 -2.69 0.20
CA LEU A 78 -0.77 -1.35 -0.14
C LEU A 78 0.65 -1.40 -0.68
N GLY A 79 0.93 -0.53 -1.65
CA GLY A 79 2.25 -0.26 -2.19
C GLY A 79 2.54 1.23 -2.22
N VAL A 80 3.80 1.61 -2.09
CA VAL A 80 4.23 3.02 -2.14
C VAL A 80 4.58 3.46 -3.56
N ASP A 81 4.77 2.50 -4.49
CA ASP A 81 5.25 2.75 -5.85
C ASP A 81 6.67 3.36 -5.89
N GLY A 82 7.11 3.82 -7.06
CA GLY A 82 8.42 4.43 -7.24
C GLY A 82 8.49 5.87 -6.75
N SER A 83 9.68 6.33 -6.38
CA SER A 83 9.92 7.69 -5.87
C SER A 83 9.54 8.81 -6.84
N SER A 84 9.47 8.54 -8.14
CA SER A 84 9.03 9.50 -9.16
C SER A 84 7.55 9.85 -9.08
N SER A 85 6.73 8.96 -8.52
CA SER A 85 5.29 9.14 -8.36
C SER A 85 4.83 9.20 -6.90
N ASN A 86 5.72 8.89 -5.95
CA ASN A 86 5.46 8.99 -4.51
C ASN A 86 6.74 9.32 -3.74
N ASP A 87 6.98 10.59 -3.48
CA ASP A 87 8.21 11.09 -2.87
C ASP A 87 8.40 10.63 -1.42
N SER A 88 7.32 10.40 -0.68
CA SER A 88 7.42 10.10 0.75
C SER A 88 7.78 8.63 1.04
N GLY A 89 7.37 7.70 0.17
CA GLY A 89 7.57 6.25 0.39
C GLY A 89 7.00 5.72 1.71
N HIS A 90 6.00 6.40 2.30
CA HIS A 90 5.53 6.16 3.67
C HIS A 90 4.23 5.35 3.69
N LEU A 91 4.29 4.08 4.10
CA LEU A 91 3.15 3.14 3.99
C LEU A 91 1.93 3.54 4.85
N LEU A 92 2.11 4.18 6.01
CA LEU A 92 0.95 4.71 6.78
C LEU A 92 0.28 5.87 6.06
N SER A 93 1.01 6.66 5.29
CA SER A 93 0.41 7.69 4.43
C SER A 93 -0.45 7.03 3.34
N GLU A 94 0.00 5.93 2.75
CA GLU A 94 -0.81 5.15 1.81
C GLU A 94 -2.09 4.64 2.48
N ALA A 95 -1.99 4.07 3.69
CA ALA A 95 -3.15 3.60 4.45
C ALA A 95 -4.16 4.72 4.71
N ARG A 96 -3.68 5.91 5.11
CA ARG A 96 -4.51 7.09 5.29
C ARG A 96 -5.21 7.51 3.99
N GLN A 97 -4.46 7.63 2.89
CA GLN A 97 -5.02 8.06 1.61
C GLN A 97 -5.99 7.03 1.04
N ALA A 98 -5.68 5.74 1.14
CA ALA A 98 -6.62 4.67 0.78
C ALA A 98 -7.95 4.84 1.51
N MET A 99 -7.92 5.05 2.83
CA MET A 99 -9.12 5.27 3.64
C MET A 99 -9.87 6.55 3.24
N LEU A 100 -9.18 7.68 3.13
CA LEU A 100 -9.83 8.97 2.86
C LEU A 100 -10.46 9.02 1.47
N LEU A 101 -9.83 8.45 0.46
CA LEU A 101 -10.37 8.36 -0.90
C LEU A 101 -11.66 7.52 -0.94
N GLN A 102 -11.72 6.39 -0.21
CA GLN A 102 -12.96 5.61 -0.13
C GLN A 102 -14.06 6.39 0.60
N ARG A 103 -13.73 7.10 1.68
CA ARG A 103 -14.69 7.92 2.44
C ARG A 103 -15.26 9.07 1.61
N VAL A 104 -14.42 9.78 0.86
CA VAL A 104 -14.87 10.85 -0.03
C VAL A 104 -15.79 10.32 -1.11
N ASN A 105 -15.50 9.15 -1.66
CA ASN A 105 -16.26 8.58 -2.77
C ASN A 105 -17.56 7.89 -2.33
N LEU A 106 -17.56 7.25 -1.15
CA LEU A 106 -18.64 6.32 -0.74
C LEU A 106 -19.34 6.72 0.57
N GLY A 107 -18.74 7.59 1.38
CA GLY A 107 -19.22 8.01 2.69
C GLY A 107 -18.29 7.66 3.85
N ALA A 108 -18.36 8.43 4.93
CA ALA A 108 -17.41 8.41 6.05
C ALA A 108 -17.34 7.05 6.79
N ASN A 109 -18.37 6.25 6.75
CA ASN A 109 -18.46 4.95 7.41
C ASN A 109 -18.03 3.76 6.53
N LYS A 110 -17.56 4.00 5.30
CA LYS A 110 -17.29 2.94 4.32
C LYS A 110 -15.89 2.36 4.37
N PHE A 111 -14.97 2.99 5.09
CA PHE A 111 -13.63 2.47 5.29
C PHE A 111 -13.07 2.94 6.64
N SER A 112 -12.70 2.02 7.50
CA SER A 112 -12.19 2.30 8.85
C SER A 112 -10.66 2.34 8.90
N PRO A 113 -10.06 2.97 9.94
CA PRO A 113 -8.62 2.90 10.18
C PRO A 113 -8.11 1.46 10.33
N ARG A 114 -8.91 0.58 10.96
CA ARG A 114 -8.57 -0.84 11.11
C ARG A 114 -8.46 -1.56 9.77
N GLU A 115 -9.38 -1.31 8.84
CA GLU A 115 -9.32 -1.88 7.49
C GLU A 115 -8.11 -1.34 6.71
N ALA A 116 -7.79 -0.06 6.88
CA ALA A 116 -6.61 0.54 6.25
C ALA A 116 -5.31 -0.11 6.76
N LEU A 117 -5.18 -0.31 8.07
CA LEU A 117 -4.02 -1.01 8.66
C LEU A 117 -3.99 -2.50 8.28
N PHE A 118 -5.13 -3.16 8.18
CA PHE A 118 -5.21 -4.54 7.70
C PHE A 118 -4.67 -4.63 6.27
N THR A 119 -5.09 -3.74 5.37
CA THR A 119 -4.61 -3.68 3.98
C THR A 119 -3.11 -3.41 3.92
N ALA A 120 -2.57 -2.58 4.84
CA ALA A 120 -1.15 -2.26 4.93
C ALA A 120 -0.27 -3.39 5.54
N THR A 121 -0.87 -4.39 6.16
CA THR A 121 -0.15 -5.46 6.86
C THR A 121 -0.55 -6.83 6.32
N ARG A 122 -1.60 -7.43 6.86
CA ARG A 122 -2.09 -8.75 6.47
C ARG A 122 -2.51 -8.82 5.00
N GLY A 123 -3.15 -7.78 4.49
CA GLY A 123 -3.51 -7.70 3.07
C GLY A 123 -2.29 -7.80 2.15
N GLY A 124 -1.18 -7.13 2.50
CA GLY A 124 0.08 -7.27 1.77
C GLY A 124 0.65 -8.69 1.81
N ALA A 125 0.58 -9.37 2.95
CA ALA A 125 1.00 -10.77 3.08
C ALA A 125 0.15 -11.70 2.22
N GLU A 126 -1.17 -11.48 2.19
CA GLU A 126 -2.11 -12.24 1.36
C GLU A 126 -1.84 -12.05 -0.14
N VAL A 127 -1.52 -10.83 -0.57
CA VAL A 127 -1.11 -10.53 -1.97
C VAL A 127 0.17 -11.26 -2.36
N LEU A 128 1.13 -11.37 -1.45
CA LEU A 128 2.39 -12.09 -1.66
C LEU A 128 2.25 -13.60 -1.47
N ASN A 129 1.05 -14.11 -1.20
CA ASN A 129 0.77 -15.50 -0.88
C ASN A 129 1.67 -16.04 0.27
N ARG A 130 1.95 -15.17 1.27
CA ARG A 130 2.77 -15.49 2.44
C ARG A 130 1.92 -15.58 3.70
N ASN A 131 2.04 -16.70 4.39
CA ASN A 131 1.31 -16.96 5.63
C ASN A 131 2.16 -16.80 6.89
N ASP A 132 3.45 -16.54 6.75
CA ASP A 132 4.44 -16.41 7.82
C ASP A 132 4.66 -14.97 8.29
N ILE A 133 4.10 -13.97 7.60
CA ILE A 133 4.19 -12.53 7.90
C ILE A 133 2.81 -11.88 8.02
N GLY A 134 2.80 -10.55 8.24
CA GLY A 134 1.59 -9.70 8.20
C GLY A 134 0.75 -9.68 9.48
N GLN A 135 1.10 -10.48 10.48
CA GLN A 135 0.43 -10.45 11.80
C GLN A 135 1.37 -10.91 12.91
N ILE A 136 1.13 -10.44 14.13
CA ILE A 136 1.83 -10.87 15.33
C ILE A 136 1.16 -12.14 15.84
N SER A 137 1.83 -13.29 15.70
CA SER A 137 1.35 -14.59 16.15
C SER A 137 2.51 -15.56 16.33
N ILE A 138 2.35 -16.54 17.21
CA ILE A 138 3.36 -17.60 17.45
C ILE A 138 3.62 -18.36 16.15
N GLY A 139 4.90 -18.58 15.84
CA GLY A 139 5.34 -19.27 14.62
C GLY A 139 5.41 -18.40 13.36
N LYS A 140 5.15 -17.10 13.47
CA LYS A 140 5.35 -16.12 12.39
C LYS A 140 6.72 -15.44 12.49
N ALA A 141 7.16 -14.84 11.40
CA ALA A 141 8.35 -13.99 11.41
C ALA A 141 8.18 -12.82 12.38
N ALA A 142 9.24 -12.48 13.08
CA ALA A 142 9.25 -11.39 14.05
C ALA A 142 9.47 -10.05 13.35
N ASP A 143 8.46 -9.61 12.56
CA ASP A 143 8.43 -8.35 11.82
C ASP A 143 7.52 -7.35 12.54
N PHE A 144 8.10 -6.27 13.05
CA PHE A 144 7.37 -5.28 13.83
C PHE A 144 7.68 -3.86 13.38
N ALA A 145 6.65 -3.02 13.31
CA ALA A 145 6.75 -1.56 13.32
C ALA A 145 6.14 -1.05 14.64
N ILE A 146 6.97 -0.56 15.54
CA ILE A 146 6.57 -0.10 16.87
C ILE A 146 6.50 1.42 16.85
N TYR A 147 5.38 1.96 17.31
CA TYR A 147 5.12 3.40 17.37
C TYR A 147 4.96 3.87 18.81
N ASP A 148 5.60 5.00 19.11
CA ASP A 148 5.38 5.70 20.38
C ASP A 148 4.18 6.65 20.26
N LEU A 149 3.12 6.36 20.99
CA LEU A 149 1.91 7.18 21.03
C LEU A 149 2.01 8.34 22.04
N ASN A 150 3.06 8.38 22.85
CA ASN A 150 3.29 9.45 23.84
C ASN A 150 3.95 10.69 23.20
N LYS A 151 3.38 11.13 22.08
CA LYS A 151 3.81 12.33 21.34
C LYS A 151 2.69 13.36 21.30
N ILE A 152 3.06 14.64 21.28
CA ILE A 152 2.09 15.76 21.23
C ILE A 152 1.06 15.56 20.09
N ALA A 153 1.52 15.14 18.91
CA ALA A 153 0.65 14.91 17.77
C ALA A 153 -0.41 13.81 17.97
N MET A 154 -0.26 12.96 19.00
CA MET A 154 -1.15 11.84 19.30
C MET A 154 -1.81 11.97 20.70
N SER A 155 -1.52 13.02 21.45
CA SER A 155 -1.89 13.16 22.86
C SER A 155 -3.38 13.12 23.15
N GLY A 156 -4.24 13.41 22.19
CA GLY A 156 -5.71 13.33 22.34
C GLY A 156 -6.34 12.02 21.86
N ALA A 157 -5.56 11.07 21.35
CA ALA A 157 -6.07 9.91 20.60
C ALA A 157 -5.88 8.55 21.32
N TRP A 158 -5.67 8.55 22.62
CA TRP A 158 -5.44 7.35 23.44
C TRP A 158 -6.60 6.35 23.45
N SER A 159 -7.82 6.83 23.23
CA SER A 159 -9.01 5.96 23.19
C SER A 159 -9.10 5.08 21.94
N ASP A 160 -8.43 5.48 20.84
CA ASP A 160 -8.37 4.71 19.59
C ASP A 160 -6.97 4.80 18.96
N PRO A 161 -6.02 3.98 19.42
CA PRO A 161 -4.64 3.99 18.94
C PRO A 161 -4.52 3.61 17.45
N LEU A 162 -5.46 2.82 16.90
CA LEU A 162 -5.45 2.47 15.48
C LEU A 162 -5.85 3.67 14.62
N ALA A 163 -6.86 4.42 15.05
CA ALA A 163 -7.22 5.68 14.40
C ALA A 163 -6.09 6.70 14.54
N ALA A 164 -5.44 6.78 15.68
CA ALA A 164 -4.29 7.66 15.89
C ALA A 164 -3.18 7.40 14.87
N LEU A 165 -2.78 6.16 14.66
CA LEU A 165 -1.73 5.80 13.69
C LEU A 165 -2.08 6.20 12.26
N VAL A 166 -3.35 6.10 11.87
CA VAL A 166 -3.77 6.41 10.50
C VAL A 166 -4.06 7.90 10.31
N LEU A 167 -4.60 8.58 11.32
CA LEU A 167 -5.10 9.95 11.17
C LEU A 167 -4.16 11.01 11.72
N CYS A 168 -3.40 10.71 12.80
CA CYS A 168 -2.45 11.64 13.41
C CYS A 168 -1.07 11.45 12.78
N THR A 169 -0.83 12.05 11.66
CA THR A 169 0.34 11.71 10.86
C THR A 169 1.50 12.71 10.96
N PRO A 170 2.60 12.43 10.25
CA PRO A 170 3.17 11.14 9.94
C PRO A 170 3.78 10.52 11.21
N ALA A 171 3.43 9.26 11.47
CA ALA A 171 3.99 8.56 12.61
C ALA A 171 5.33 7.92 12.23
N GLU A 172 6.41 8.34 12.87
CA GLU A 172 7.71 7.67 12.78
C GLU A 172 7.73 6.47 13.71
N THR A 173 8.36 5.38 13.26
CA THR A 173 8.58 4.20 14.11
C THR A 173 9.58 4.49 15.22
N ALA A 174 9.26 4.06 16.43
CA ALA A 174 10.24 3.99 17.51
C ALA A 174 11.25 2.85 17.21
N TYR A 175 10.74 1.72 16.73
CA TYR A 175 11.56 0.59 16.26
C TYR A 175 10.97 -0.01 14.99
N THR A 176 11.85 -0.42 14.08
CA THR A 176 11.54 -1.34 12.98
C THR A 176 12.36 -2.60 13.19
N ILE A 177 11.68 -3.73 13.29
CA ILE A 177 12.27 -5.04 13.50
C ILE A 177 11.90 -5.91 12.31
N CYS A 178 12.88 -6.59 11.73
CA CYS A 178 12.69 -7.52 10.62
C CYS A 178 13.33 -8.85 10.96
N ASN A 179 12.54 -9.90 10.94
CA ASN A 179 12.97 -11.26 11.31
C ASN A 179 13.72 -11.32 12.67
N GLY A 180 13.26 -10.52 13.63
CA GLY A 180 13.83 -10.43 14.97
C GLY A 180 15.03 -9.49 15.12
N GLU A 181 15.56 -8.92 14.04
CA GLU A 181 16.65 -7.95 14.08
C GLU A 181 16.14 -6.51 14.08
N VAL A 182 16.69 -5.66 14.95
CA VAL A 182 16.36 -4.23 14.99
C VAL A 182 17.06 -3.55 13.81
N ILE A 183 16.28 -3.15 12.81
CA ILE A 183 16.77 -2.48 11.59
C ILE A 183 16.90 -0.97 11.82
N SER A 184 15.94 -0.38 12.52
CA SER A 184 16.00 1.05 12.87
C SER A 184 15.46 1.31 14.26
N GLN A 185 15.96 2.38 14.89
CA GLN A 185 15.52 2.88 16.19
C GLN A 185 15.49 4.40 16.15
N ASN A 186 14.34 5.00 16.49
CA ASN A 186 14.13 6.46 16.57
C ASN A 186 14.65 7.21 15.32
N GLY A 187 14.35 6.69 14.13
CA GLY A 187 14.76 7.29 12.86
C GLY A 187 16.21 7.00 12.43
N HIS A 188 16.98 6.28 13.24
CA HIS A 188 18.36 5.89 12.90
C HIS A 188 18.39 4.44 12.41
N LEU A 189 19.00 4.21 11.25
CA LEU A 189 19.24 2.87 10.73
C LEU A 189 20.44 2.23 11.42
N ASN A 190 20.29 1.00 11.87
CA ASN A 190 21.40 0.22 12.41
C ASN A 190 22.32 -0.23 11.28
N ASN A 191 23.64 -0.20 11.52
CA ASN A 191 24.66 -0.64 10.56
C ASN A 191 24.63 0.08 9.19
N PHE A 192 24.10 1.31 9.13
CA PHE A 192 24.06 2.10 7.92
C PHE A 192 24.46 3.56 8.20
N ASP A 193 25.47 4.05 7.47
CA ASP A 193 25.84 5.45 7.45
C ASP A 193 25.07 6.17 6.30
N PRO A 194 24.10 7.03 6.62
CA PRO A 194 23.34 7.73 5.59
C PRO A 194 24.17 8.79 4.85
N ASN A 195 25.27 9.31 5.43
CA ASN A 195 26.01 10.44 4.87
C ASN A 195 26.59 10.13 3.49
N LEU A 196 27.24 8.97 3.34
CA LEU A 196 27.78 8.55 2.05
C LEU A 196 26.68 8.40 0.98
N SER A 197 25.53 7.86 1.36
CA SER A 197 24.38 7.70 0.44
C SER A 197 23.77 9.05 0.07
N LEU A 198 23.65 9.98 1.03
CA LEU A 198 23.17 11.33 0.79
C LEU A 198 24.08 12.10 -0.18
N GLU A 199 25.42 12.03 -0.02
CA GLU A 199 26.35 12.68 -0.95
C GLU A 199 26.25 12.08 -2.36
N LYS A 200 26.21 10.75 -2.50
CA LYS A 200 26.02 10.11 -3.81
C LYS A 200 24.69 10.51 -4.45
N HIS A 201 23.61 10.58 -3.65
CA HIS A 201 22.30 10.99 -4.14
C HIS A 201 22.28 12.45 -4.61
N LYS A 202 22.91 13.37 -3.86
CA LYS A 202 23.07 14.79 -4.29
C LYS A 202 23.79 14.89 -5.64
N VAL A 203 24.88 14.15 -5.83
CA VAL A 203 25.62 14.12 -7.09
C VAL A 203 24.77 13.58 -8.24
N ALA A 204 24.04 12.47 -8.01
CA ALA A 204 23.19 11.88 -9.02
C ALA A 204 22.02 12.80 -9.40
N SER A 205 21.37 13.42 -8.41
CA SER A 205 20.28 14.38 -8.61
C SER A 205 20.74 15.59 -9.43
N LYS A 206 21.93 16.12 -9.11
CA LYS A 206 22.51 17.25 -9.85
C LYS A 206 22.76 16.92 -11.31
N ARG A 207 23.33 15.73 -11.59
CA ARG A 207 23.54 15.26 -12.97
C ARG A 207 22.23 15.11 -13.75
N LEU A 208 21.15 14.73 -13.08
CA LEU A 208 19.83 14.58 -13.71
C LEU A 208 19.20 15.93 -14.07
N LEU A 209 19.47 16.97 -13.27
CA LEU A 209 18.94 18.33 -13.48
C LEU A 209 19.76 19.14 -14.48
N ASP A 210 21.03 18.82 -14.65
CA ASP A 210 21.95 19.49 -15.58
C ASP A 210 21.85 18.92 -17.01
N LEU A 211 20.91 18.00 -17.30
CA LEU A 211 20.56 17.46 -18.60
C LEU A 211 19.45 18.28 -19.27
#